data_9faccc65194f4f842589e62f0185250a
#
_entry.id   9faccc65194f4f842589e62f0185250a
#
_cell.length_a   1.000
_cell.length_b   1.000
_cell.length_c   1.000
_cell.angle_alpha   90.00
_cell.angle_beta   90.00
_cell.angle_gamma   90.00
#
_symmetry.space_group_name_H-M   'P 1'
#
loop_
_entity.id
_entity.type
_entity.pdbx_description
1 polymer ?
#
loop_
_entity_poly.entity_id
_entity_poly.type
_entity_poly.pdbx_seq_one_letter_code
_entity_poly.pdbx_strand_id
1 'polypeptide(L)'
;MQVRLKDKGLLALVIVLSAVPPLSTDMLMPALPQITEYFGTTSSVTSFAITEFFIGMGTGMLFLGPLSDKVGRKPVLLGSIVVSTVFALLCAFSNSIWMLLATRFVQSVGAGGMLTLSMALVKDSFDGPRMGRVLAIVTAISTLAPMFAPVIGAGLLALAGWRCSFFVLAGMFIATLVGSALLRETLPVEERTPGSVFVPISRMFSIVRDKTFTPYLLVGAICMAPFMTYLAVASFIYTGVFSTTATTFSIFFAISAAVSTLGALLYMRHGAPNYRRATWISLGACILSGLLVLFVGHASAVVFLLCYVMYATMANYMRPMFTNVLLASRTGDVGAASSLINFIFTVSGAVVMTIGSIQLGDYVYSLAVSMLLWFTVALLLWAVVSHRDLLPVLR
;
A
#
# COMPACT_ATOMS: atom_id res chain seq x y z
N MET A 1 14.12 23.66 -26.12
CA MET A 1 13.38 24.65 -25.29
C MET A 1 12.77 23.89 -24.10
N GLN A 2 13.40 23.94 -22.93
CA GLN A 2 12.93 23.19 -21.76
C GLN A 2 11.96 24.09 -20.98
N VAL A 3 10.66 23.79 -21.04
CA VAL A 3 9.64 24.50 -20.27
C VAL A 3 9.76 24.12 -18.80
N ARG A 4 10.04 25.08 -17.95
CA ARG A 4 10.05 24.89 -16.48
C ARG A 4 8.60 24.72 -16.03
N LEU A 5 8.25 23.54 -15.50
CA LEU A 5 7.00 23.42 -14.74
C LEU A 5 7.07 24.47 -13.61
N LYS A 6 6.14 25.44 -13.61
CA LYS A 6 5.99 26.33 -12.46
C LYS A 6 5.68 25.48 -11.24
N ASP A 7 6.01 25.95 -10.04
CA ASP A 7 5.81 25.22 -8.76
C ASP A 7 4.45 24.53 -8.63
N LYS A 8 3.38 25.12 -9.16
CA LYS A 8 2.03 24.55 -9.18
C LYS A 8 1.93 23.31 -10.10
N GLY A 9 2.60 23.32 -11.23
CA GLY A 9 2.61 22.18 -12.16
C GLY A 9 3.39 20.99 -11.59
N LEU A 10 4.51 21.26 -10.93
CA LEU A 10 5.28 20.23 -10.24
C LEU A 10 4.49 19.62 -9.08
N LEU A 11 3.81 20.44 -8.29
CA LEU A 11 2.92 19.97 -7.21
C LEU A 11 1.82 19.07 -7.76
N ALA A 12 1.14 19.50 -8.84
CA ALA A 12 0.11 18.67 -9.47
C ALA A 12 0.66 17.35 -9.99
N LEU A 13 1.85 17.36 -10.61
CA LEU A 13 2.51 16.15 -11.10
C LEU A 13 2.83 15.19 -9.96
N VAL A 14 3.42 15.66 -8.86
CA VAL A 14 3.76 14.83 -7.70
C VAL A 14 2.51 14.22 -7.06
N ILE A 15 1.41 14.99 -6.98
CA ILE A 15 0.12 14.51 -6.51
C ILE A 15 -0.36 13.34 -7.37
N VAL A 16 -0.36 13.50 -8.69
CA VAL A 16 -0.80 12.45 -9.62
C VAL A 16 0.10 11.22 -9.52
N LEU A 17 1.42 11.40 -9.50
CA LEU A 17 2.40 10.31 -9.34
C LEU A 17 2.20 9.51 -8.05
N SER A 18 1.71 10.15 -6.99
CA SER A 18 1.45 9.48 -5.71
C SER A 18 0.06 8.83 -5.63
N ALA A 19 -0.91 9.35 -6.36
CA ALA A 19 -2.30 8.86 -6.34
C ALA A 19 -2.54 7.70 -7.31
N VAL A 20 -1.95 7.74 -8.51
CA VAL A 20 -2.23 6.75 -9.57
C VAL A 20 -1.83 5.31 -9.20
N PRO A 21 -0.68 5.04 -8.51
CA PRO A 21 -0.35 3.69 -8.10
C PRO A 21 -1.39 3.02 -7.18
N PRO A 22 -1.85 3.62 -6.08
CA PRO A 22 -2.94 3.05 -5.28
C PRO A 22 -4.24 2.88 -6.06
N LEU A 23 -4.61 3.88 -6.89
CA LEU A 23 -5.80 3.79 -7.75
C LEU A 23 -5.76 2.55 -8.66
N SER A 24 -4.58 2.20 -9.17
CA SER A 24 -4.40 1.04 -10.05
C SER A 24 -4.77 -0.29 -9.40
N THR A 25 -4.68 -0.39 -8.09
CA THR A 25 -5.06 -1.59 -7.34
C THR A 25 -6.53 -1.55 -6.97
N ASP A 26 -6.96 -0.45 -6.37
CA ASP A 26 -8.24 -0.41 -5.68
C ASP A 26 -9.41 -0.26 -6.65
N MET A 27 -9.19 0.33 -7.84
CA MET A 27 -10.19 0.37 -8.92
C MET A 27 -10.52 -1.02 -9.49
N LEU A 28 -9.61 -2.00 -9.36
CA LEU A 28 -9.84 -3.36 -9.84
C LEU A 28 -10.63 -4.21 -8.85
N MET A 29 -10.62 -3.88 -7.56
CA MET A 29 -11.23 -4.71 -6.52
C MET A 29 -12.71 -5.06 -6.78
N PRO A 30 -13.59 -4.12 -7.20
CA PRO A 30 -14.99 -4.45 -7.51
C PRO A 30 -15.15 -5.43 -8.68
N ALA A 31 -14.15 -5.51 -9.55
CA ALA A 31 -14.17 -6.34 -10.76
C ALA A 31 -13.65 -7.77 -10.54
N LEU A 32 -13.03 -8.08 -9.38
CA LEU A 32 -12.45 -9.40 -9.12
C LEU A 32 -13.45 -10.56 -9.32
N PRO A 33 -14.70 -10.49 -8.82
CA PRO A 33 -15.68 -11.56 -9.05
C PRO A 33 -15.96 -11.78 -10.54
N GLN A 34 -16.13 -10.69 -11.33
CA GLN A 34 -16.35 -10.79 -12.78
C GLN A 34 -15.14 -11.38 -13.51
N ILE A 35 -13.92 -11.05 -13.07
CA ILE A 35 -12.67 -11.61 -13.62
C ILE A 35 -12.59 -13.11 -13.32
N THR A 36 -12.99 -13.53 -12.11
CA THR A 36 -13.03 -14.95 -11.71
C THR A 36 -13.95 -15.73 -12.63
N GLU A 37 -15.15 -15.24 -12.85
CA GLU A 37 -16.14 -15.84 -13.73
C GLU A 37 -15.67 -15.86 -15.19
N TYR A 38 -15.14 -14.73 -15.68
CA TYR A 38 -14.69 -14.58 -17.07
C TYR A 38 -13.59 -15.59 -17.45
N PHE A 39 -12.63 -15.83 -16.56
CA PHE A 39 -11.53 -16.77 -16.81
C PHE A 39 -11.83 -18.20 -16.32
N GLY A 40 -12.98 -18.45 -15.70
CA GLY A 40 -13.35 -19.77 -15.16
C GLY A 40 -12.35 -20.26 -14.10
N THR A 41 -11.85 -19.37 -13.26
CA THR A 41 -10.83 -19.65 -12.26
C THR A 41 -11.40 -19.56 -10.84
N THR A 42 -10.54 -19.72 -9.82
CA THR A 42 -10.94 -19.58 -8.41
C THR A 42 -10.71 -18.15 -7.91
N SER A 43 -11.51 -17.74 -6.94
CA SER A 43 -11.36 -16.43 -6.29
C SER A 43 -9.97 -16.26 -5.63
N SER A 44 -9.39 -17.35 -5.12
CA SER A 44 -8.02 -17.34 -4.58
C SER A 44 -7.00 -16.99 -5.67
N VAL A 45 -7.10 -17.58 -6.87
CA VAL A 45 -6.21 -17.24 -7.99
C VAL A 45 -6.41 -15.79 -8.44
N THR A 46 -7.66 -15.33 -8.53
CA THR A 46 -7.95 -13.95 -8.95
C THR A 46 -7.45 -12.93 -7.89
N SER A 47 -7.51 -13.27 -6.60
CA SER A 47 -6.97 -12.43 -5.53
C SER A 47 -5.47 -12.19 -5.65
N PHE A 48 -4.73 -13.10 -6.30
CA PHE A 48 -3.31 -12.88 -6.61
C PHE A 48 -3.08 -11.64 -7.47
N ALA A 49 -4.05 -11.18 -8.24
CA ALA A 49 -3.94 -9.93 -9.00
C ALA A 49 -3.71 -8.69 -8.11
N ILE A 50 -4.12 -8.75 -6.86
CA ILE A 50 -3.83 -7.71 -5.86
C ILE A 50 -2.48 -7.97 -5.19
N THR A 51 -2.23 -9.23 -4.79
CA THR A 51 -1.00 -9.63 -4.09
C THR A 51 0.25 -9.34 -4.92
N GLU A 52 0.26 -9.80 -6.16
CA GLU A 52 1.40 -9.63 -7.07
C GLU A 52 1.66 -8.15 -7.39
N PHE A 53 0.59 -7.33 -7.44
CA PHE A 53 0.73 -5.91 -7.62
C PHE A 53 1.54 -5.27 -6.48
N PHE A 54 1.28 -5.65 -5.24
CA PHE A 54 2.06 -5.14 -4.10
C PHE A 54 3.51 -5.67 -4.10
N ILE A 55 3.74 -6.92 -4.51
CA ILE A 55 5.09 -7.48 -4.65
C ILE A 55 5.86 -6.74 -5.74
N GLY A 56 5.26 -6.56 -6.92
CA GLY A 56 5.89 -5.84 -8.02
C GLY A 56 6.12 -4.36 -7.69
N MET A 57 5.16 -3.71 -7.02
CA MET A 57 5.31 -2.33 -6.55
C MET A 57 6.47 -2.21 -5.54
N GLY A 58 6.57 -3.11 -4.56
CA GLY A 58 7.71 -3.17 -3.63
C GLY A 58 9.04 -3.39 -4.34
N THR A 59 9.06 -4.27 -5.36
CA THR A 59 10.23 -4.49 -6.22
C THR A 59 10.62 -3.20 -6.96
N GLY A 60 9.64 -2.51 -7.55
CA GLY A 60 9.86 -1.23 -8.21
C GLY A 60 10.44 -0.17 -7.26
N MET A 61 9.90 -0.06 -6.05
CA MET A 61 10.41 0.85 -5.02
C MET A 61 11.87 0.54 -4.66
N LEU A 62 12.20 -0.74 -4.51
CA LEU A 62 13.52 -1.19 -4.10
C LEU A 62 14.61 -0.88 -5.14
N PHE A 63 14.30 -1.07 -6.43
CA PHE A 63 15.30 -0.97 -7.49
C PHE A 63 15.28 0.37 -8.22
N LEU A 64 14.10 0.95 -8.50
CA LEU A 64 13.97 2.14 -9.32
C LEU A 64 14.32 3.42 -8.55
N GLY A 65 14.21 3.44 -7.21
CA GLY A 65 14.72 4.51 -6.38
C GLY A 65 16.23 4.69 -6.54
N PRO A 66 17.05 3.72 -6.12
CA PRO A 66 18.51 3.77 -6.29
C PRO A 66 18.96 3.91 -7.75
N LEU A 67 18.22 3.34 -8.70
CA LEU A 67 18.52 3.53 -10.12
C LEU A 67 18.37 5.00 -10.51
N SER A 68 17.36 5.70 -10.00
CA SER A 68 17.14 7.11 -10.27
C SER A 68 18.19 8.02 -9.63
N ASP A 69 18.76 7.61 -8.48
CA ASP A 69 19.89 8.32 -7.85
C ASP A 69 21.17 8.26 -8.71
N LYS A 70 21.29 7.23 -9.55
CA LYS A 70 22.45 7.00 -10.42
C LYS A 70 22.27 7.59 -11.81
N VAL A 71 21.13 7.36 -12.44
CA VAL A 71 20.89 7.71 -13.86
C VAL A 71 20.28 9.10 -13.99
N GLY A 72 19.56 9.55 -12.97
CA GLY A 72 18.75 10.77 -12.96
C GLY A 72 17.27 10.45 -12.73
N ARG A 73 16.53 11.40 -12.17
CA ARG A 73 15.11 11.21 -11.81
C ARG A 73 14.23 11.05 -13.04
N LYS A 74 14.38 11.98 -14.01
CA LYS A 74 13.49 12.05 -15.18
C LYS A 74 13.52 10.81 -16.06
N PRO A 75 14.67 10.25 -16.49
CA PRO A 75 14.69 9.08 -17.38
C PRO A 75 14.07 7.84 -16.70
N VAL A 76 14.32 7.62 -15.40
CA VAL A 76 13.75 6.49 -14.67
C VAL A 76 12.25 6.68 -14.47
N LEU A 77 11.79 7.91 -14.20
CA LEU A 77 10.36 8.23 -14.08
C LEU A 77 9.62 7.95 -15.39
N LEU A 78 10.12 8.49 -16.51
CA LEU A 78 9.51 8.25 -17.82
C LEU A 78 9.47 6.77 -18.17
N GLY A 79 10.55 6.03 -17.94
CA GLY A 79 10.60 4.57 -18.11
C GLY A 79 9.55 3.84 -17.26
N SER A 80 9.42 4.24 -15.98
CA SER A 80 8.43 3.68 -15.05
C SER A 80 6.99 3.89 -15.54
N ILE A 81 6.68 5.09 -16.02
CA ILE A 81 5.33 5.41 -16.54
C ILE A 81 5.07 4.66 -17.84
N VAL A 82 6.04 4.59 -18.76
CA VAL A 82 5.91 3.85 -20.04
C VAL A 82 5.64 2.38 -19.76
N VAL A 83 6.42 1.75 -18.88
CA VAL A 83 6.20 0.36 -18.48
C VAL A 83 4.79 0.17 -17.91
N SER A 84 4.36 1.03 -16.97
CA SER A 84 3.00 0.94 -16.41
C SER A 84 1.92 1.12 -17.47
N THR A 85 2.11 2.03 -18.43
CA THR A 85 1.15 2.28 -19.53
C THR A 85 1.01 1.07 -20.44
N VAL A 86 2.14 0.57 -20.96
CA VAL A 86 2.15 -0.58 -21.89
C VAL A 86 1.54 -1.81 -21.23
N PHE A 87 1.93 -2.09 -20.01
CA PHE A 87 1.43 -3.27 -19.29
C PHE A 87 0.00 -3.11 -18.79
N ALA A 88 -0.51 -1.88 -18.54
CA ALA A 88 -1.94 -1.64 -18.33
C ALA A 88 -2.76 -2.00 -19.58
N LEU A 89 -2.30 -1.60 -20.77
CA LEU A 89 -2.95 -1.99 -22.02
C LEU A 89 -2.90 -3.52 -22.23
N LEU A 90 -1.76 -4.16 -21.97
CA LEU A 90 -1.64 -5.61 -22.06
C LEU A 90 -2.58 -6.33 -21.07
N CYS A 91 -2.80 -5.79 -19.87
CA CYS A 91 -3.82 -6.29 -18.93
C CYS A 91 -5.23 -6.24 -19.56
N ALA A 92 -5.59 -5.13 -20.22
CA ALA A 92 -6.90 -4.99 -20.88
C ALA A 92 -7.12 -6.02 -21.99
N PHE A 93 -6.06 -6.45 -22.68
CA PHE A 93 -6.11 -7.44 -23.76
C PHE A 93 -5.81 -8.86 -23.29
N SER A 94 -5.73 -9.13 -21.99
CA SER A 94 -5.44 -10.46 -21.47
C SER A 94 -6.52 -11.48 -21.85
N ASN A 95 -6.06 -12.64 -22.35
CA ASN A 95 -6.89 -13.76 -22.75
C ASN A 95 -6.85 -14.94 -21.77
N SER A 96 -5.98 -14.86 -20.76
CA SER A 96 -5.89 -15.84 -19.67
C SER A 96 -5.59 -15.15 -18.35
N ILE A 97 -5.97 -15.80 -17.24
CA ILE A 97 -5.67 -15.27 -15.90
C ILE A 97 -4.15 -15.14 -15.69
N TRP A 98 -3.35 -16.08 -16.17
CA TRP A 98 -1.90 -16.06 -16.02
C TRP A 98 -1.24 -14.91 -16.79
N MET A 99 -1.78 -14.59 -17.99
CA MET A 99 -1.33 -13.39 -18.72
C MET A 99 -1.68 -12.12 -17.95
N LEU A 100 -2.90 -12.04 -17.40
CA LEU A 100 -3.32 -10.91 -16.58
C LEU A 100 -2.39 -10.73 -15.37
N LEU A 101 -2.11 -11.82 -14.64
CA LEU A 101 -1.22 -11.80 -13.49
C LEU A 101 0.20 -11.33 -13.88
N ALA A 102 0.80 -11.95 -14.89
CA ALA A 102 2.15 -11.58 -15.34
C ALA A 102 2.25 -10.12 -15.80
N THR A 103 1.27 -9.64 -16.56
CA THR A 103 1.26 -8.26 -17.04
C THR A 103 1.03 -7.25 -15.91
N ARG A 104 0.18 -7.57 -14.94
CA ARG A 104 -0.01 -6.74 -13.74
C ARG A 104 1.23 -6.65 -12.87
N PHE A 105 1.97 -7.75 -12.70
CA PHE A 105 3.23 -7.72 -11.96
C PHE A 105 4.19 -6.69 -12.58
N VAL A 106 4.41 -6.73 -13.89
CA VAL A 106 5.31 -5.77 -14.55
C VAL A 106 4.76 -4.34 -14.50
N GLN A 107 3.43 -4.17 -14.70
CA GLN A 107 2.76 -2.87 -14.51
C GLN A 107 3.07 -2.27 -13.15
N SER A 108 3.00 -3.09 -12.09
CA SER A 108 3.19 -2.66 -10.72
C SER A 108 4.64 -2.29 -10.39
N VAL A 109 5.63 -2.89 -11.04
CA VAL A 109 7.04 -2.47 -10.92
C VAL A 109 7.19 -1.00 -11.34
N GLY A 110 6.59 -0.61 -12.46
CA GLY A 110 6.57 0.79 -12.89
C GLY A 110 5.82 1.70 -11.90
N ALA A 111 4.69 1.22 -11.37
CA ALA A 111 3.92 1.95 -10.36
C ALA A 111 4.74 2.22 -9.08
N GLY A 112 5.54 1.24 -8.63
CA GLY A 112 6.47 1.40 -7.52
C GLY A 112 7.55 2.45 -7.78
N GLY A 113 8.07 2.50 -9.00
CA GLY A 113 8.98 3.56 -9.46
C GLY A 113 8.36 4.94 -9.38
N MET A 114 7.13 5.11 -9.90
CA MET A 114 6.41 6.39 -9.83
C MET A 114 6.23 6.87 -8.38
N LEU A 115 5.83 5.97 -7.47
CA LEU A 115 5.61 6.32 -6.08
C LEU A 115 6.91 6.75 -5.37
N THR A 116 8.00 6.03 -5.59
CA THR A 116 9.31 6.36 -5.02
C THR A 116 9.84 7.68 -5.57
N LEU A 117 9.75 7.88 -6.89
CA LEU A 117 10.24 9.09 -7.52
C LEU A 117 9.38 10.32 -7.19
N SER A 118 8.08 10.17 -6.92
CA SER A 118 7.25 11.28 -6.45
C SER A 118 7.81 11.91 -5.18
N MET A 119 8.24 11.07 -4.21
CA MET A 119 8.84 11.53 -2.95
C MET A 119 10.25 12.11 -3.15
N ALA A 120 11.04 11.54 -4.07
CA ALA A 120 12.34 12.07 -4.43
C ALA A 120 12.22 13.47 -5.05
N LEU A 121 11.29 13.65 -6.01
CA LEU A 121 11.01 14.94 -6.64
C LEU A 121 10.61 16.02 -5.62
N VAL A 122 9.85 15.66 -4.58
CA VAL A 122 9.52 16.61 -3.50
C VAL A 122 10.78 17.04 -2.76
N LYS A 123 11.64 16.10 -2.40
CA LYS A 123 12.90 16.40 -1.68
C LYS A 123 13.87 17.23 -2.52
N ASP A 124 13.95 16.93 -3.83
CA ASP A 124 14.88 17.62 -4.74
C ASP A 124 14.39 19.03 -5.13
N SER A 125 13.11 19.35 -4.93
CA SER A 125 12.49 20.57 -5.49
C SER A 125 11.91 21.53 -4.46
N PHE A 126 11.72 21.11 -3.21
CA PHE A 126 11.11 21.92 -2.16
C PHE A 126 11.95 21.88 -0.87
N ASP A 127 12.12 23.05 -0.23
CA ASP A 127 12.91 23.20 0.98
C ASP A 127 12.06 23.62 2.20
N GLY A 128 12.60 23.37 3.38
CA GLY A 128 12.09 23.84 4.67
C GLY A 128 10.58 23.60 4.89
N PRO A 129 9.84 24.61 5.38
CA PRO A 129 8.41 24.46 5.68
C PRO A 129 7.53 24.16 4.47
N ARG A 130 8.02 24.51 3.26
CA ARG A 130 7.30 24.25 2.01
C ARG A 130 7.32 22.77 1.65
N MET A 131 8.45 22.11 1.82
CA MET A 131 8.58 20.65 1.65
C MET A 131 7.60 19.92 2.59
N GLY A 132 7.53 20.31 3.86
CA GLY A 132 6.59 19.72 4.82
C GLY A 132 5.12 19.84 4.38
N ARG A 133 4.72 21.02 3.87
CA ARG A 133 3.36 21.22 3.34
C ARG A 133 3.06 20.35 2.11
N VAL A 134 4.00 20.25 1.17
CA VAL A 134 3.83 19.41 -0.02
C VAL A 134 3.72 17.94 0.37
N LEU A 135 4.57 17.45 1.27
CA LEU A 135 4.50 16.08 1.78
C LEU A 135 3.17 15.80 2.49
N ALA A 136 2.65 16.76 3.27
CA ALA A 136 1.35 16.63 3.92
C ALA A 136 0.21 16.50 2.90
N ILE A 137 0.21 17.33 1.83
CA ILE A 137 -0.78 17.26 0.75
C ILE A 137 -0.69 15.90 0.03
N VAL A 138 0.50 15.47 -0.33
CA VAL A 138 0.74 14.18 -1.02
C VAL A 138 0.23 13.02 -0.14
N THR A 139 0.56 13.03 1.14
CA THR A 139 0.10 12.00 2.09
C THR A 139 -1.42 12.00 2.23
N ALA A 140 -2.04 13.18 2.35
CA ALA A 140 -3.50 13.29 2.44
C ALA A 140 -4.19 12.71 1.19
N ILE A 141 -3.69 13.03 0.00
CA ILE A 141 -4.26 12.53 -1.27
C ILE A 141 -4.04 11.03 -1.40
N SER A 142 -2.85 10.52 -1.07
CA SER A 142 -2.57 9.08 -1.09
C SER A 142 -3.46 8.30 -0.11
N THR A 143 -3.88 8.93 0.99
CA THR A 143 -4.82 8.34 1.96
C THR A 143 -6.27 8.39 1.46
N LEU A 144 -6.64 9.44 0.72
CA LEU A 144 -8.00 9.60 0.19
C LEU A 144 -8.22 8.79 -1.11
N ALA A 145 -7.19 8.59 -1.92
CA ALA A 145 -7.31 7.88 -3.19
C ALA A 145 -7.97 6.49 -3.05
N PRO A 146 -7.60 5.63 -2.09
CA PRO A 146 -8.26 4.34 -1.87
C PRO A 146 -9.76 4.44 -1.54
N MET A 147 -10.22 5.55 -0.98
CA MET A 147 -11.66 5.72 -0.67
C MET A 147 -12.51 5.85 -1.93
N PHE A 148 -11.99 6.54 -2.95
CA PHE A 148 -12.72 6.80 -4.19
C PHE A 148 -12.47 5.74 -5.26
N ALA A 149 -11.32 5.07 -5.22
CA ALA A 149 -10.91 4.14 -6.26
C ALA A 149 -11.90 2.99 -6.51
N PRO A 150 -12.40 2.26 -5.49
CA PRO A 150 -13.39 1.22 -5.73
C PRO A 150 -14.73 1.76 -6.25
N VAL A 151 -15.13 2.97 -5.85
CA VAL A 151 -16.37 3.60 -6.35
C VAL A 151 -16.24 3.91 -7.84
N ILE A 152 -15.10 4.49 -8.24
CA ILE A 152 -14.79 4.71 -9.66
C ILE A 152 -14.75 3.37 -10.40
N GLY A 153 -14.06 2.37 -9.83
CA GLY A 153 -13.95 1.02 -10.40
C GLY A 153 -15.30 0.34 -10.61
N ALA A 154 -16.22 0.43 -9.63
CA ALA A 154 -17.57 -0.12 -9.75
C ALA A 154 -18.39 0.59 -10.84
N GLY A 155 -18.25 1.91 -10.97
CA GLY A 155 -18.87 2.67 -12.07
C GLY A 155 -18.35 2.23 -13.44
N LEU A 156 -17.03 2.07 -13.59
CA LEU A 156 -16.42 1.60 -14.84
C LEU A 156 -16.81 0.15 -15.16
N LEU A 157 -16.88 -0.71 -14.13
CA LEU A 157 -17.35 -2.09 -14.26
C LEU A 157 -18.77 -2.15 -14.81
N ALA A 158 -19.68 -1.31 -14.29
CA ALA A 158 -21.06 -1.25 -14.73
C ALA A 158 -21.20 -0.72 -16.16
N LEU A 159 -20.34 0.20 -16.60
CA LEU A 159 -20.38 0.82 -17.92
C LEU A 159 -19.84 -0.09 -19.03
N ALA A 160 -18.70 -0.74 -18.83
CA ALA A 160 -17.98 -1.43 -19.90
C ALA A 160 -17.18 -2.67 -19.43
N GLY A 161 -17.48 -3.19 -18.24
CA GLY A 161 -16.84 -4.38 -17.69
C GLY A 161 -15.42 -4.12 -17.15
N TRP A 162 -14.78 -5.18 -16.63
CA TRP A 162 -13.51 -5.09 -15.91
C TRP A 162 -12.33 -4.50 -16.73
N ARG A 163 -12.34 -4.69 -18.04
CA ARG A 163 -11.30 -4.16 -18.94
C ARG A 163 -11.26 -2.64 -18.98
N CYS A 164 -12.41 -2.00 -18.77
CA CYS A 164 -12.52 -0.53 -18.77
C CYS A 164 -11.60 0.13 -17.73
N SER A 165 -11.44 -0.49 -16.57
CA SER A 165 -10.52 0.01 -15.52
C SER A 165 -9.08 0.11 -16.03
N PHE A 166 -8.62 -0.86 -16.82
CA PHE A 166 -7.26 -0.82 -17.38
C PHE A 166 -7.09 0.21 -18.48
N PHE A 167 -8.09 0.45 -19.32
CA PHE A 167 -8.04 1.52 -20.32
C PHE A 167 -8.02 2.90 -19.67
N VAL A 168 -8.82 3.11 -18.62
CA VAL A 168 -8.81 4.37 -17.86
C VAL A 168 -7.45 4.57 -17.17
N LEU A 169 -6.89 3.52 -16.57
CA LEU A 169 -5.55 3.57 -15.97
C LEU A 169 -4.48 3.89 -17.01
N ALA A 170 -4.53 3.29 -18.19
CA ALA A 170 -3.60 3.61 -19.28
C ALA A 170 -3.71 5.07 -19.69
N GLY A 171 -4.93 5.61 -19.80
CA GLY A 171 -5.17 7.02 -20.04
C GLY A 171 -4.58 7.94 -18.96
N MET A 172 -4.73 7.57 -17.69
CA MET A 172 -4.12 8.30 -16.56
C MET A 172 -2.59 8.25 -16.62
N PHE A 173 -2.00 7.10 -16.95
CA PHE A 173 -0.55 6.98 -17.13
C PHE A 173 -0.07 7.82 -18.32
N ILE A 174 -0.77 7.83 -19.44
CA ILE A 174 -0.42 8.69 -20.60
C ILE A 174 -0.48 10.16 -20.22
N ALA A 175 -1.52 10.60 -19.53
CA ALA A 175 -1.61 11.99 -19.04
C ALA A 175 -0.44 12.34 -18.09
N THR A 176 -0.08 11.40 -17.21
CA THR A 176 1.07 11.52 -16.30
C THR A 176 2.39 11.55 -17.07
N LEU A 177 2.53 10.76 -18.15
CA LEU A 177 3.70 10.74 -19.02
C LEU A 177 3.91 12.10 -19.71
N VAL A 178 2.84 12.67 -20.26
CA VAL A 178 2.87 14.00 -20.88
C VAL A 178 3.31 15.06 -19.87
N GLY A 179 2.74 15.07 -18.67
CA GLY A 179 3.14 15.98 -17.60
C GLY A 179 4.62 15.79 -17.20
N SER A 180 5.07 14.55 -17.09
CA SER A 180 6.44 14.20 -16.70
C SER A 180 7.46 14.51 -17.81
N ALA A 181 7.07 14.46 -19.08
CA ALA A 181 7.94 14.84 -20.20
C ALA A 181 8.34 16.32 -20.14
N LEU A 182 7.46 17.19 -19.58
CA LEU A 182 7.73 18.61 -19.39
C LEU A 182 8.62 18.89 -18.17
N LEU A 183 8.86 17.90 -17.30
CA LEU A 183 9.73 18.00 -16.14
C LEU A 183 11.18 18.20 -16.62
N ARG A 184 11.93 19.08 -15.93
CA ARG A 184 13.40 19.09 -16.03
C ARG A 184 13.98 18.05 -15.08
N GLU A 185 15.20 17.57 -15.42
CA GLU A 185 15.98 16.77 -14.49
C GLU A 185 16.19 17.54 -13.19
N THR A 186 15.85 16.91 -12.08
CA THR A 186 15.96 17.54 -10.74
C THR A 186 17.25 17.16 -10.03
N LEU A 187 17.88 16.05 -10.44
CA LEU A 187 19.15 15.58 -9.87
C LEU A 187 20.32 15.94 -10.79
N PRO A 188 21.14 16.97 -10.46
CA PRO A 188 22.34 17.33 -11.19
C PRO A 188 23.29 16.13 -11.35
N VAL A 189 24.09 16.13 -12.42
CA VAL A 189 25.02 15.02 -12.71
C VAL A 189 26.04 14.85 -11.59
N GLU A 190 26.45 15.95 -10.97
CA GLU A 190 27.44 16.04 -9.90
C GLU A 190 26.95 15.42 -8.58
N GLU A 191 25.62 15.41 -8.37
CA GLU A 191 24.99 14.88 -7.15
C GLU A 191 24.56 13.40 -7.31
N ARG A 192 24.76 12.82 -8.49
CA ARG A 192 24.40 11.42 -8.74
C ARG A 192 25.32 10.47 -7.97
N THR A 193 24.73 9.45 -7.40
CA THR A 193 25.46 8.45 -6.60
C THR A 193 26.36 7.59 -7.50
N PRO A 194 27.68 7.66 -7.38
CA PRO A 194 28.57 6.77 -8.13
C PRO A 194 28.48 5.33 -7.59
N GLY A 195 28.67 4.34 -8.45
CA GLY A 195 28.78 2.95 -8.05
C GLY A 195 27.57 2.08 -8.43
N SER A 196 27.43 0.94 -7.73
CA SER A 196 26.37 -0.04 -8.01
C SER A 196 25.05 0.32 -7.36
N VAL A 197 23.92 0.11 -8.06
CA VAL A 197 22.56 0.23 -7.55
C VAL A 197 22.31 -0.72 -6.36
N PHE A 198 23.09 -1.78 -6.23
CA PHE A 198 22.96 -2.75 -5.14
C PHE A 198 23.55 -2.26 -3.80
N VAL A 199 24.39 -1.22 -3.79
CA VAL A 199 24.99 -0.72 -2.53
C VAL A 199 23.94 -0.14 -1.59
N PRO A 200 23.00 0.75 -2.01
CA PRO A 200 21.91 1.18 -1.15
C PRO A 200 21.02 0.01 -0.67
N ILE A 201 20.76 -0.96 -1.55
CA ILE A 201 19.98 -2.16 -1.23
C ILE A 201 20.68 -3.00 -0.15
N SER A 202 21.99 -3.22 -0.28
CA SER A 202 22.75 -3.97 0.73
C SER A 202 22.78 -3.27 2.08
N ARG A 203 22.84 -1.93 2.10
CA ARG A 203 22.70 -1.12 3.33
C ARG A 203 21.33 -1.31 3.99
N MET A 204 20.24 -1.30 3.23
CA MET A 204 18.91 -1.60 3.75
C MET A 204 18.90 -2.98 4.43
N PHE A 205 19.40 -4.01 3.76
CA PHE A 205 19.45 -5.36 4.34
C PHE A 205 20.41 -5.50 5.53
N SER A 206 21.42 -4.65 5.65
CA SER A 206 22.27 -4.61 6.84
C SER A 206 21.49 -4.17 8.09
N ILE A 207 20.50 -3.29 7.93
CA ILE A 207 19.63 -2.85 9.01
C ILE A 207 18.76 -3.99 9.55
N VAL A 208 18.36 -4.95 8.70
CA VAL A 208 17.59 -6.14 9.13
C VAL A 208 18.37 -7.02 10.12
N ARG A 209 19.70 -6.95 10.13
CA ARG A 209 20.53 -7.69 11.09
C ARG A 209 20.57 -7.05 12.48
N ASP A 210 20.04 -5.87 12.64
CA ASP A 210 19.99 -5.19 13.94
C ASP A 210 18.95 -5.85 14.86
N LYS A 211 19.45 -6.45 15.94
CA LYS A 211 18.66 -7.18 16.93
C LYS A 211 17.70 -6.29 17.73
N THR A 212 17.90 -4.99 17.68
CA THR A 212 17.01 -4.03 18.35
C THR A 212 15.92 -3.50 17.44
N PHE A 213 16.21 -3.27 16.16
CA PHE A 213 15.31 -2.70 15.17
C PHE A 213 14.33 -3.74 14.59
N THR A 214 14.86 -4.90 14.18
CA THR A 214 14.11 -5.91 13.44
C THR A 214 12.91 -6.48 14.19
N PRO A 215 12.96 -6.78 15.50
CA PRO A 215 11.78 -7.27 16.20
C PRO A 215 10.60 -6.29 16.20
N TYR A 216 10.87 -4.98 16.37
CA TYR A 216 9.82 -3.95 16.30
C TYR A 216 9.29 -3.79 14.87
N LEU A 217 10.16 -3.87 13.87
CA LEU A 217 9.77 -3.86 12.45
C LEU A 217 8.83 -5.01 12.13
N LEU A 218 9.12 -6.22 12.61
CA LEU A 218 8.30 -7.40 12.39
C LEU A 218 6.93 -7.29 13.09
N VAL A 219 6.88 -6.82 14.33
CA VAL A 219 5.59 -6.60 15.00
C VAL A 219 4.75 -5.60 14.20
N GLY A 220 5.31 -4.46 13.80
CA GLY A 220 4.61 -3.47 13.00
C GLY A 220 4.13 -4.02 11.66
N ALA A 221 4.95 -4.82 10.97
CA ALA A 221 4.61 -5.44 9.69
C ALA A 221 3.46 -6.46 9.84
N ILE A 222 3.51 -7.31 10.85
CA ILE A 222 2.46 -8.32 11.13
C ILE A 222 1.14 -7.65 11.51
N CYS A 223 1.16 -6.55 12.25
CA CYS A 223 -0.04 -5.80 12.59
C CYS A 223 -0.76 -5.22 11.35
N MET A 224 -0.03 -4.94 10.25
CA MET A 224 -0.61 -4.45 9.00
C MET A 224 -1.10 -5.57 8.07
N ALA A 225 -0.67 -6.78 8.30
CA ALA A 225 -0.88 -7.91 7.40
C ALA A 225 -2.37 -8.25 7.16
N PRO A 226 -3.27 -8.31 8.16
CA PRO A 226 -4.69 -8.58 7.91
C PRO A 226 -5.40 -7.51 7.07
N PHE A 227 -4.91 -6.27 7.06
CA PHE A 227 -5.43 -5.23 6.16
C PHE A 227 -5.18 -5.62 4.69
N MET A 228 -4.02 -6.15 4.38
CA MET A 228 -3.72 -6.64 3.03
C MET A 228 -4.59 -7.84 2.66
N THR A 229 -4.83 -8.77 3.59
CA THR A 229 -5.78 -9.87 3.37
C THR A 229 -7.18 -9.33 3.03
N TYR A 230 -7.67 -8.34 3.78
CA TYR A 230 -8.96 -7.72 3.49
C TYR A 230 -9.00 -7.12 2.08
N LEU A 231 -7.95 -6.43 1.63
CA LEU A 231 -7.89 -5.89 0.27
C LEU A 231 -8.11 -6.98 -0.81
N ALA A 232 -7.57 -8.18 -0.60
CA ALA A 232 -7.71 -9.28 -1.54
C ALA A 232 -9.10 -9.93 -1.54
N VAL A 233 -9.76 -10.01 -0.38
CA VAL A 233 -10.99 -10.80 -0.24
C VAL A 233 -12.25 -9.97 -0.04
N ALA A 234 -12.15 -8.66 0.22
CA ALA A 234 -13.30 -7.82 0.55
C ALA A 234 -14.40 -7.85 -0.53
N SER A 235 -14.03 -7.78 -1.80
CA SER A 235 -14.99 -7.85 -2.90
C SER A 235 -15.77 -9.16 -2.85
N PHE A 236 -15.10 -10.29 -2.63
CA PHE A 236 -15.72 -11.61 -2.53
C PHE A 236 -16.57 -11.77 -1.27
N ILE A 237 -16.19 -11.14 -0.14
CA ILE A 237 -17.01 -11.11 1.07
C ILE A 237 -18.33 -10.41 0.78
N TYR A 238 -18.28 -9.18 0.28
CA TYR A 238 -19.49 -8.39 0.10
C TYR A 238 -20.36 -8.92 -1.04
N THR A 239 -19.79 -9.26 -2.18
CA THR A 239 -20.59 -9.71 -3.33
C THR A 239 -20.92 -11.21 -3.30
N GLY A 240 -20.02 -12.04 -2.78
CA GLY A 240 -20.22 -13.50 -2.68
C GLY A 240 -20.99 -13.90 -1.42
N VAL A 241 -20.45 -13.61 -0.21
CA VAL A 241 -21.07 -14.07 1.05
C VAL A 241 -22.35 -13.29 1.35
N PHE A 242 -22.33 -11.95 1.20
CA PHE A 242 -23.49 -11.11 1.50
C PHE A 242 -24.38 -10.80 0.29
N SER A 243 -24.04 -11.32 -0.90
CA SER A 243 -24.82 -11.12 -2.14
C SER A 243 -25.14 -9.66 -2.46
N THR A 244 -24.22 -8.74 -2.10
CA THR A 244 -24.37 -7.31 -2.39
C THR A 244 -23.84 -6.97 -3.78
N THR A 245 -24.17 -5.77 -4.28
CA THR A 245 -23.66 -5.30 -5.57
C THR A 245 -22.23 -4.77 -5.43
N ALA A 246 -21.49 -4.72 -6.53
CA ALA A 246 -20.15 -4.10 -6.60
C ALA A 246 -20.17 -2.62 -6.13
N THR A 247 -21.26 -1.90 -6.40
CA THR A 247 -21.45 -0.53 -5.92
C THR A 247 -21.60 -0.48 -4.39
N THR A 248 -22.41 -1.37 -3.82
CA THR A 248 -22.59 -1.47 -2.36
C THR A 248 -21.28 -1.84 -1.67
N PHE A 249 -20.53 -2.81 -2.21
CA PHE A 249 -19.17 -3.12 -1.75
C PHE A 249 -18.29 -1.87 -1.72
N SER A 250 -18.26 -1.11 -2.82
CA SER A 250 -17.40 0.06 -2.95
C SER A 250 -17.76 1.17 -1.93
N ILE A 251 -19.04 1.34 -1.62
CA ILE A 251 -19.51 2.27 -0.57
C ILE A 251 -19.04 1.79 0.80
N PHE A 252 -19.21 0.52 1.14
CA PHE A 252 -18.74 -0.03 2.41
C PHE A 252 -17.23 0.05 2.57
N PHE A 253 -16.51 -0.21 1.48
CA PHE A 253 -15.05 -0.06 1.46
C PHE A 253 -14.64 1.41 1.72
N ALA A 254 -15.29 2.37 1.06
CA ALA A 254 -15.04 3.79 1.26
C ALA A 254 -15.34 4.24 2.70
N ILE A 255 -16.44 3.76 3.29
CA ILE A 255 -16.78 4.02 4.70
C ILE A 255 -15.70 3.43 5.62
N SER A 256 -15.28 2.18 5.37
CA SER A 256 -14.21 1.53 6.13
C SER A 256 -12.91 2.35 6.09
N ALA A 257 -12.50 2.80 4.90
CA ALA A 257 -11.31 3.62 4.71
C ALA A 257 -11.43 4.98 5.43
N ALA A 258 -12.60 5.65 5.33
CA ALA A 258 -12.86 6.92 5.99
C ALA A 258 -12.78 6.79 7.52
N VAL A 259 -13.47 5.82 8.10
CA VAL A 259 -13.49 5.63 9.55
C VAL A 259 -12.12 5.19 10.05
N SER A 260 -11.42 4.31 9.34
CA SER A 260 -10.07 3.88 9.73
C SER A 260 -9.06 5.02 9.79
N THR A 261 -9.26 6.08 9.00
CA THR A 261 -8.41 7.30 9.04
C THR A 261 -8.45 7.98 10.41
N LEU A 262 -9.53 7.82 11.18
CA LEU A 262 -9.62 8.33 12.56
C LEU A 262 -8.50 7.77 13.44
N GLY A 263 -8.02 6.56 13.19
CA GLY A 263 -6.88 5.99 13.93
C GLY A 263 -5.60 6.81 13.75
N ALA A 264 -5.27 7.19 12.53
CA ALA A 264 -4.12 8.05 12.26
C ALA A 264 -4.30 9.46 12.86
N LEU A 265 -5.50 10.03 12.77
CA LEU A 265 -5.82 11.33 13.38
C LEU A 265 -5.73 11.29 14.91
N LEU A 266 -6.17 10.21 15.55
CA LEU A 266 -6.02 10.01 16.99
C LEU A 266 -4.56 9.96 17.38
N TYR A 267 -3.73 9.25 16.63
CA TYR A 267 -2.29 9.23 16.88
C TYR A 267 -1.66 10.62 16.68
N MET A 268 -2.02 11.34 15.63
CA MET A 268 -1.50 12.70 15.37
C MET A 268 -1.87 13.69 16.47
N ARG A 269 -3.07 13.57 17.05
CA ARG A 269 -3.57 14.50 18.07
C ARG A 269 -3.03 14.21 19.47
N HIS A 270 -2.92 12.92 19.83
CA HIS A 270 -2.61 12.52 21.20
C HIS A 270 -1.22 11.88 21.32
N GLY A 271 -0.59 11.52 20.20
CA GLY A 271 0.63 10.71 20.21
C GLY A 271 0.40 9.33 20.83
N ALA A 272 1.47 8.76 21.34
CA ALA A 272 1.47 7.57 22.18
C ALA A 272 2.42 7.80 23.36
N PRO A 273 1.97 8.47 24.44
CA PRO A 273 2.85 8.79 25.59
C PRO A 273 3.50 7.55 26.20
N ASN A 274 2.85 6.41 26.10
CA ASN A 274 3.38 5.10 26.50
C ASN A 274 3.15 4.10 25.37
N TYR A 275 4.16 3.94 24.51
CA TYR A 275 4.12 3.02 23.35
C TYR A 275 3.80 1.58 23.74
N ARG A 276 4.33 1.10 24.89
CA ARG A 276 4.05 -0.26 25.36
C ARG A 276 2.56 -0.45 25.62
N ARG A 277 1.97 0.45 26.42
CA ARG A 277 0.54 0.37 26.78
C ARG A 277 -0.34 0.55 25.54
N ALA A 278 0.00 1.50 24.66
CA ALA A 278 -0.71 1.74 23.41
C ALA A 278 -0.72 0.49 22.52
N THR A 279 0.42 -0.20 22.38
CA THR A 279 0.52 -1.43 21.58
C THR A 279 -0.31 -2.57 22.20
N TRP A 280 -0.25 -2.78 23.51
CA TRP A 280 -1.08 -3.80 24.18
C TRP A 280 -2.58 -3.57 23.98
N ILE A 281 -3.03 -2.33 24.17
CA ILE A 281 -4.44 -1.95 23.97
C ILE A 281 -4.85 -2.16 22.49
N SER A 282 -4.01 -1.73 21.54
CA SER A 282 -4.31 -1.87 20.12
C SER A 282 -4.36 -3.32 19.68
N LEU A 283 -3.43 -4.17 20.13
CA LEU A 283 -3.44 -5.61 19.85
C LEU A 283 -4.66 -6.30 20.46
N GLY A 284 -5.02 -5.95 21.70
CA GLY A 284 -6.25 -6.47 22.34
C GLY A 284 -7.51 -6.10 21.56
N ALA A 285 -7.62 -4.85 21.11
CA ALA A 285 -8.73 -4.39 20.27
C ALA A 285 -8.75 -5.10 18.90
N CYS A 286 -7.59 -5.37 18.30
CA CYS A 286 -7.50 -6.11 17.05
C CYS A 286 -7.93 -7.58 17.21
N ILE A 287 -7.54 -8.24 18.30
CA ILE A 287 -7.99 -9.60 18.61
C ILE A 287 -9.50 -9.62 18.84
N LEU A 288 -10.02 -8.67 19.62
CA LEU A 288 -11.46 -8.53 19.84
C LEU A 288 -12.21 -8.34 18.52
N SER A 289 -11.70 -7.49 17.62
CA SER A 289 -12.25 -7.32 16.27
C SER A 289 -12.27 -8.65 15.50
N GLY A 290 -11.18 -9.41 15.52
CA GLY A 290 -11.11 -10.73 14.88
C GLY A 290 -12.14 -11.72 15.44
N LEU A 291 -12.34 -11.74 16.76
CA LEU A 291 -13.37 -12.56 17.41
C LEU A 291 -14.78 -12.09 17.01
N LEU A 292 -15.03 -10.78 16.98
CA LEU A 292 -16.32 -10.25 16.53
C LEU A 292 -16.60 -10.61 15.07
N VAL A 293 -15.60 -10.51 14.18
CA VAL A 293 -15.74 -10.95 12.77
C VAL A 293 -16.06 -12.44 12.72
N LEU A 294 -15.40 -13.27 13.54
CA LEU A 294 -15.59 -14.71 13.55
C LEU A 294 -17.00 -15.13 14.01
N PHE A 295 -17.49 -14.56 15.12
CA PHE A 295 -18.74 -15.01 15.74
C PHE A 295 -19.98 -14.25 15.29
N VAL A 296 -19.84 -12.99 14.95
CA VAL A 296 -20.97 -12.09 14.66
C VAL A 296 -20.91 -11.53 13.22
N GLY A 297 -19.74 -11.56 12.58
CA GLY A 297 -19.51 -10.96 11.27
C GLY A 297 -20.40 -11.50 10.15
N HIS A 298 -20.91 -12.72 10.24
CA HIS A 298 -21.82 -13.32 9.26
C HIS A 298 -23.27 -12.80 9.32
N ALA A 299 -23.65 -12.06 10.37
CA ALA A 299 -25.03 -11.62 10.55
C ALA A 299 -25.53 -10.68 9.43
N SER A 300 -24.68 -9.78 8.94
CA SER A 300 -24.96 -8.92 7.78
C SER A 300 -23.70 -8.18 7.33
N ALA A 301 -23.72 -7.63 6.10
CA ALA A 301 -22.65 -6.79 5.57
C ALA A 301 -22.33 -5.56 6.46
N VAL A 302 -23.35 -4.98 7.11
CA VAL A 302 -23.19 -3.85 8.02
C VAL A 302 -22.51 -4.30 9.33
N VAL A 303 -22.92 -5.41 9.90
CA VAL A 303 -22.31 -5.96 11.12
C VAL A 303 -20.87 -6.35 10.86
N PHE A 304 -20.58 -7.00 9.74
CA PHE A 304 -19.21 -7.27 9.29
C PHE A 304 -18.37 -5.99 9.23
N LEU A 305 -18.87 -4.94 8.56
CA LEU A 305 -18.20 -3.65 8.47
C LEU A 305 -17.87 -3.08 9.84
N LEU A 306 -18.84 -3.07 10.78
CA LEU A 306 -18.66 -2.52 12.13
C LEU A 306 -17.58 -3.32 12.91
N CYS A 307 -17.60 -4.65 12.81
CA CYS A 307 -16.59 -5.50 13.44
C CYS A 307 -15.19 -5.26 12.85
N TYR A 308 -15.08 -5.14 11.53
CA TYR A 308 -13.81 -4.96 10.84
C TYR A 308 -13.20 -3.55 11.04
N VAL A 309 -14.03 -2.50 11.04
CA VAL A 309 -13.57 -1.11 11.16
C VAL A 309 -12.82 -0.86 12.46
N MET A 310 -13.17 -1.55 13.55
CA MET A 310 -12.44 -1.47 14.81
C MET A 310 -10.97 -1.85 14.62
N TYR A 311 -10.70 -2.96 13.93
CA TYR A 311 -9.34 -3.34 13.55
C TYR A 311 -8.69 -2.31 12.65
N ALA A 312 -9.36 -1.90 11.56
CA ALA A 312 -8.79 -0.99 10.57
C ALA A 312 -8.37 0.35 11.20
N THR A 313 -9.15 0.84 12.18
CA THR A 313 -8.84 2.05 12.96
C THR A 313 -7.58 1.85 13.82
N MET A 314 -7.47 0.72 14.52
CA MET A 314 -6.28 0.41 15.32
C MET A 314 -5.03 0.20 14.48
N ALA A 315 -5.16 -0.44 13.33
CA ALA A 315 -4.06 -0.61 12.38
C ALA A 315 -3.54 0.76 11.87
N ASN A 316 -4.44 1.66 11.50
CA ASN A 316 -4.07 3.02 11.10
C ASN A 316 -3.53 3.89 12.25
N TYR A 317 -3.84 3.59 13.50
CA TYR A 317 -3.19 4.19 14.68
C TYR A 317 -1.76 3.63 14.87
N MET A 318 -1.60 2.32 14.77
CA MET A 318 -0.31 1.65 15.01
C MET A 318 0.72 1.95 13.91
N ARG A 319 0.32 2.07 12.65
CA ARG A 319 1.23 2.26 11.52
C ARG A 319 2.18 3.47 11.69
N PRO A 320 1.70 4.71 11.88
CA PRO A 320 2.58 5.84 12.12
C PRO A 320 3.32 5.72 13.46
N MET A 321 2.73 5.11 14.48
CA MET A 321 3.37 4.88 15.76
C MET A 321 4.63 4.01 15.61
N PHE A 322 4.53 2.83 14.99
CA PHE A 322 5.70 1.97 14.76
C PHE A 322 6.72 2.62 13.83
N THR A 323 6.28 3.31 12.78
CA THR A 323 7.19 4.02 11.86
C THR A 323 8.00 5.08 12.61
N ASN A 324 7.36 5.89 13.44
CA ASN A 324 8.05 6.94 14.22
C ASN A 324 9.03 6.36 15.22
N VAL A 325 8.67 5.31 15.96
CA VAL A 325 9.57 4.63 16.92
C VAL A 325 10.79 4.06 16.20
N LEU A 326 10.58 3.39 15.07
CA LEU A 326 11.66 2.81 14.28
C LEU A 326 12.60 3.88 13.70
N LEU A 327 12.07 4.97 13.19
CA LEU A 327 12.88 6.07 12.66
C LEU A 327 13.63 6.82 13.79
N ALA A 328 12.98 7.06 14.93
CA ALA A 328 13.61 7.72 16.09
C ALA A 328 14.73 6.88 16.73
N SER A 329 14.70 5.56 16.56
CA SER A 329 15.76 4.68 17.05
C SER A 329 17.07 4.75 16.24
N ARG A 330 17.08 5.52 15.12
CA ARG A 330 18.24 5.64 14.22
C ARG A 330 18.81 7.04 14.20
N THR A 331 20.11 7.15 14.47
CA THR A 331 20.88 8.41 14.42
C THR A 331 21.59 8.65 13.08
N GLY A 332 21.58 7.64 12.17
CA GLY A 332 22.17 7.69 10.81
C GLY A 332 21.16 7.27 9.77
N ASP A 333 21.50 7.08 8.55
CA ASP A 333 20.81 6.56 7.37
C ASP A 333 19.27 6.37 7.47
N VAL A 334 18.58 7.44 7.92
CA VAL A 334 17.12 7.47 8.12
C VAL A 334 16.36 7.17 6.82
N GLY A 335 16.96 7.54 5.68
CA GLY A 335 16.39 7.26 4.36
C GLY A 335 16.32 5.77 4.06
N ALA A 336 17.42 5.03 4.30
CA ALA A 336 17.44 3.58 4.11
C ALA A 336 16.51 2.87 5.09
N ALA A 337 16.45 3.33 6.35
CA ALA A 337 15.50 2.78 7.33
C ALA A 337 14.04 2.99 6.93
N SER A 338 13.67 4.19 6.46
CA SER A 338 12.31 4.49 5.96
C SER A 338 11.94 3.62 4.76
N SER A 339 12.86 3.46 3.81
CA SER A 339 12.66 2.60 2.64
C SER A 339 12.48 1.13 3.05
N LEU A 340 13.29 0.65 3.98
CA LEU A 340 13.19 -0.71 4.53
C LEU A 340 11.85 -0.95 5.23
N ILE A 341 11.40 -0.02 6.07
CA ILE A 341 10.11 -0.12 6.77
C ILE A 341 8.97 -0.26 5.76
N ASN A 342 8.91 0.61 4.77
CA ASN A 342 7.86 0.57 3.76
C ASN A 342 7.94 -0.71 2.91
N PHE A 343 9.13 -1.13 2.51
CA PHE A 343 9.34 -2.36 1.76
C PHE A 343 8.87 -3.59 2.56
N ILE A 344 9.32 -3.72 3.81
CA ILE A 344 8.93 -4.86 4.66
C ILE A 344 7.43 -4.85 4.95
N PHE A 345 6.81 -3.69 5.25
CA PHE A 345 5.37 -3.59 5.47
C PHE A 345 4.58 -4.02 4.22
N THR A 346 5.04 -3.65 3.03
CA THR A 346 4.38 -4.00 1.77
C THR A 346 4.55 -5.47 1.43
N VAL A 347 5.78 -5.98 1.48
CA VAL A 347 6.08 -7.37 1.07
C VAL A 347 5.55 -8.38 2.08
N SER A 348 5.70 -8.13 3.39
CA SER A 348 5.12 -9.02 4.41
C SER A 348 3.60 -9.03 4.32
N GLY A 349 2.98 -7.88 4.06
CA GLY A 349 1.55 -7.77 3.80
C GLY A 349 1.12 -8.61 2.60
N ALA A 350 1.87 -8.56 1.50
CA ALA A 350 1.59 -9.36 0.30
C ALA A 350 1.73 -10.88 0.56
N VAL A 351 2.73 -11.31 1.34
CA VAL A 351 2.88 -12.72 1.73
C VAL A 351 1.69 -13.19 2.56
N VAL A 352 1.28 -12.38 3.54
CA VAL A 352 0.12 -12.71 4.38
C VAL A 352 -1.18 -12.69 3.59
N MET A 353 -1.34 -11.77 2.65
CA MET A 353 -2.45 -11.71 1.71
C MET A 353 -2.60 -13.02 0.94
N THR A 354 -1.49 -13.59 0.45
CA THR A 354 -1.48 -14.88 -0.24
C THR A 354 -2.06 -16.00 0.62
N ILE A 355 -1.64 -16.07 1.88
CA ILE A 355 -2.12 -17.08 2.83
C ILE A 355 -3.59 -16.83 3.19
N GLY A 356 -3.94 -15.58 3.45
CA GLY A 356 -5.28 -15.18 3.88
C GLY A 356 -6.33 -15.21 2.76
N SER A 357 -5.92 -15.25 1.48
CA SER A 357 -6.82 -15.43 0.34
C SER A 357 -7.20 -16.89 0.09
N ILE A 358 -6.62 -17.84 0.81
CA ILE A 358 -7.04 -19.23 0.78
C ILE A 358 -8.42 -19.34 1.44
N GLN A 359 -9.39 -19.85 0.69
CA GLN A 359 -10.75 -19.97 1.17
C GLN A 359 -10.88 -21.16 2.16
N LEU A 360 -11.05 -20.84 3.45
CA LEU A 360 -11.30 -21.80 4.51
C LEU A 360 -12.82 -21.78 4.86
N GLY A 361 -13.62 -22.49 4.07
CA GLY A 361 -15.08 -22.38 4.16
C GLY A 361 -15.61 -21.19 3.37
N ASP A 362 -15.73 -20.03 4.02
CA ASP A 362 -16.03 -18.77 3.34
C ASP A 362 -14.99 -17.67 3.64
N TYR A 363 -15.09 -16.53 2.97
CA TYR A 363 -14.09 -15.45 3.10
C TYR A 363 -14.21 -14.63 4.38
N VAL A 364 -15.37 -14.58 5.03
CA VAL A 364 -15.52 -13.96 6.36
C VAL A 364 -14.77 -14.76 7.40
N TYR A 365 -14.96 -16.08 7.35
CA TYR A 365 -14.23 -17.01 8.23
C TYR A 365 -12.72 -16.98 7.95
N SER A 366 -12.31 -17.03 6.69
CA SER A 366 -10.89 -16.97 6.29
C SER A 366 -10.20 -15.68 6.78
N LEU A 367 -10.88 -14.53 6.64
CA LEU A 367 -10.37 -13.26 7.16
C LEU A 367 -10.27 -13.25 8.68
N ALA A 368 -11.30 -13.74 9.39
CA ALA A 368 -11.30 -13.81 10.85
C ALA A 368 -10.17 -14.69 11.39
N VAL A 369 -9.97 -15.87 10.80
CA VAL A 369 -8.86 -16.78 11.15
C VAL A 369 -7.52 -16.13 10.88
N SER A 370 -7.36 -15.47 9.72
CA SER A 370 -6.14 -14.73 9.38
C SER A 370 -5.87 -13.60 10.40
N MET A 371 -6.89 -12.81 10.77
CA MET A 371 -6.76 -11.78 11.80
C MET A 371 -6.30 -12.37 13.14
N LEU A 372 -6.96 -13.39 13.64
CA LEU A 372 -6.64 -14.01 14.93
C LEU A 372 -5.25 -14.63 14.93
N LEU A 373 -4.87 -15.33 13.86
CA LEU A 373 -3.55 -15.94 13.71
C LEU A 373 -2.46 -14.86 13.80
N TRP A 374 -2.53 -13.84 12.95
CA TRP A 374 -1.47 -12.85 12.86
C TRP A 374 -1.41 -11.93 14.09
N PHE A 375 -2.55 -11.60 14.71
CA PHE A 375 -2.53 -10.83 15.96
C PHE A 375 -2.04 -11.65 17.14
N THR A 376 -2.31 -12.94 17.19
CA THR A 376 -1.71 -13.82 18.20
C THR A 376 -0.20 -13.89 18.03
N VAL A 377 0.30 -14.04 16.80
CA VAL A 377 1.74 -13.99 16.52
C VAL A 377 2.34 -12.62 16.91
N ALA A 378 1.67 -11.52 16.55
CA ALA A 378 2.12 -10.18 16.92
C ALA A 378 2.14 -9.98 18.45
N LEU A 379 1.14 -10.49 19.16
CA LEU A 379 1.03 -10.44 20.63
C LEU A 379 2.18 -11.20 21.29
N LEU A 380 2.48 -12.42 20.84
CA LEU A 380 3.57 -13.23 21.35
C LEU A 380 4.93 -12.56 21.10
N LEU A 381 5.15 -12.05 19.89
CA LEU A 381 6.36 -11.30 19.56
C LEU A 381 6.47 -10.04 20.42
N TRP A 382 5.37 -9.29 20.58
CA TRP A 382 5.34 -8.11 21.41
C TRP A 382 5.62 -8.42 22.89
N ALA A 383 5.10 -9.50 23.44
CA ALA A 383 5.40 -9.96 24.78
C ALA A 383 6.91 -10.17 24.98
N VAL A 384 7.58 -10.82 24.02
CA VAL A 384 9.04 -11.04 24.07
C VAL A 384 9.82 -9.73 23.92
N VAL A 385 9.42 -8.89 22.99
CA VAL A 385 10.11 -7.63 22.65
C VAL A 385 9.94 -6.59 23.74
N SER A 386 8.74 -6.47 24.32
CA SER A 386 8.44 -5.48 25.36
C SER A 386 9.17 -5.74 26.68
N HIS A 387 9.52 -7.00 26.98
CA HIS A 387 10.32 -7.34 28.16
C HIS A 387 11.81 -7.03 28.03
N ARG A 388 12.33 -6.92 26.81
CA ARG A 388 13.78 -6.79 26.56
C ARG A 388 14.32 -5.36 26.57
N ASP A 389 13.47 -4.35 26.72
CA ASP A 389 13.85 -2.89 26.67
C ASP A 389 14.82 -2.54 25.53
N LEU A 390 14.62 -3.14 24.35
CA LEU A 390 15.55 -3.09 23.25
C LEU A 390 15.71 -1.70 22.62
N LEU A 391 14.71 -0.80 22.77
CA LEU A 391 14.77 0.56 22.26
C LEU A 391 14.70 1.58 23.40
N PRO A 392 15.76 2.42 23.57
CA PRO A 392 15.78 3.50 24.58
C PRO A 392 14.63 4.51 24.45
N VAL A 393 14.08 4.67 23.23
CA VAL A 393 12.97 5.58 22.89
C VAL A 393 11.65 5.15 23.55
N LEU A 394 11.58 3.93 24.10
CA LEU A 394 10.37 3.41 24.75
C LEU A 394 10.32 3.68 26.26
N ARG A 395 11.34 4.31 26.80
CA ARG A 395 11.39 4.81 28.18
C ARG A 395 10.79 6.20 28.23
#